data_ede9397fc00db9a51b755adff7d79c5a
#
_entry.id   ede9397fc00db9a51b755adff7d79c5a
#
_cell.length_a   1.000
_cell.length_b   1.000
_cell.length_c   1.000
_cell.angle_alpha   90.00
_cell.angle_beta   90.00
_cell.angle_gamma   90.00
#
_symmetry.space_group_name_H-M   'P 1'
#
loop_
_entity.id
_entity.type
_entity.pdbx_description
1 polymer ?
#
loop_
_entity_poly.entity_id
_entity_poly.type
_entity_poly.pdbx_seq_one_letter_code
_entity_poly.pdbx_strand_id
1 'polypeptide(L)' 'MDFLKLFYRMEKYRCTVCEYIYDPESGDPENGIDPGTAFADLPDDWVCPVCGEGKWAFEPLEAN' A
#
# COMPACT_ATOMS: atom_id res chain seq x y z
N MET A 1 21.39 3.59 -7.24
CA MET A 1 21.12 2.53 -6.31
C MET A 1 20.03 2.94 -5.37
N ASP A 2 20.30 3.95 -4.56
CA ASP A 2 19.24 4.42 -3.66
C ASP A 2 18.04 4.92 -4.41
N PHE A 3 18.28 5.41 -5.58
CA PHE A 3 17.23 5.89 -6.46
C PHE A 3 16.19 4.81 -6.73
N LEU A 4 16.63 3.59 -7.01
CA LEU A 4 15.71 2.48 -7.25
C LEU A 4 14.94 2.10 -6.00
N LYS A 5 15.56 2.22 -4.84
CA LYS A 5 14.87 1.91 -3.58
C LYS A 5 13.73 2.86 -3.32
N LEU A 6 13.89 4.12 -3.73
CA LEU A 6 12.83 5.09 -3.55
C LEU A 6 11.61 4.72 -4.38
N PHE A 7 11.83 4.25 -5.60
CA PHE A 7 10.71 3.81 -6.42
C PHE A 7 9.98 2.65 -5.78
N TYR A 8 10.71 1.69 -5.25
CA TYR A 8 10.07 0.54 -4.62
C TYR A 8 9.25 0.95 -3.43
N ARG A 9 9.73 1.91 -2.65
CA ARG A 9 8.98 2.34 -1.46
C ARG A 9 7.65 2.96 -1.82
N MET A 10 7.56 3.57 -3.00
CA MET A 10 6.33 4.24 -3.44
C MET A 10 5.52 3.41 -4.41
N GLU A 11 5.81 2.13 -4.48
CA GLU A 11 5.11 1.24 -5.37
C GLU A 11 3.68 1.02 -4.90
N LYS A 12 2.75 0.94 -5.87
CA LYS A 12 1.36 0.64 -5.55
C LYS A 12 1.20 -0.83 -5.21
N TYR A 13 0.24 -1.13 -4.37
CA TYR A 13 -0.07 -2.49 -3.96
C TYR A 13 -1.53 -2.78 -4.21
N ARG A 14 -1.81 -4.01 -4.60
CA ARG A 14 -3.17 -4.45 -4.91
C ARG A 14 -3.62 -5.50 -3.91
N CYS A 15 -4.84 -5.32 -3.39
CA CYS A 15 -5.45 -6.34 -2.54
C CYS A 15 -5.86 -7.52 -3.39
N THR A 16 -5.37 -8.71 -3.06
CA THR A 16 -5.66 -9.89 -3.87
C THR A 16 -7.07 -10.41 -3.65
N VAL A 17 -7.78 -9.90 -2.66
CA VAL A 17 -9.14 -10.33 -2.36
C VAL A 17 -10.17 -9.49 -3.09
N CYS A 18 -10.06 -8.16 -3.03
CA CYS A 18 -11.07 -7.28 -3.62
C CYS A 18 -10.53 -6.37 -4.70
N GLU A 19 -9.21 -6.42 -4.94
CA GLU A 19 -8.54 -5.64 -5.99
C GLU A 19 -8.45 -4.15 -5.71
N TYR A 20 -8.64 -3.74 -4.46
CA TYR A 20 -8.38 -2.36 -4.07
C TYR A 20 -6.90 -2.04 -4.27
N ILE A 21 -6.62 -0.84 -4.78
CA ILE A 21 -5.24 -0.41 -5.01
C ILE A 21 -4.85 0.59 -3.93
N TYR A 22 -3.81 0.26 -3.17
CA TYR A 22 -3.23 1.25 -2.27
C TYR A 22 -2.21 2.06 -3.04
N ASP A 23 -2.45 3.36 -3.16
CA ASP A 23 -1.57 4.28 -3.86
C ASP A 23 -0.84 5.11 -2.80
N PRO A 24 0.49 4.94 -2.65
CA PRO A 24 1.22 5.70 -1.63
C PRO A 24 1.07 7.20 -1.76
N GLU A 25 0.92 7.71 -2.98
CA GLU A 25 0.79 9.15 -3.16
C GLU A 25 -0.53 9.67 -2.60
N SER A 26 -1.54 8.84 -2.58
CA SER A 26 -2.84 9.23 -2.05
C SER A 26 -2.99 8.89 -0.57
N GLY A 27 -2.30 7.86 -0.12
CA GLY A 27 -2.45 7.39 1.25
C GLY A 27 -3.84 6.84 1.49
N ASP A 28 -4.27 6.95 2.73
CA ASP A 28 -5.61 6.51 3.13
C ASP A 28 -6.07 7.43 4.27
N PRO A 29 -6.30 8.71 3.96
CA PRO A 29 -6.56 9.70 5.01
C PRO A 29 -7.76 9.38 5.89
N GLU A 30 -8.77 8.73 5.34
CA GLU A 30 -9.95 8.38 6.14
C GLU A 30 -9.59 7.42 7.25
N ASN A 31 -8.50 6.71 7.12
CA ASN A 31 -8.05 5.77 8.14
C ASN A 31 -6.73 6.21 8.76
N GLY A 32 -6.43 7.50 8.67
CA GLY A 32 -5.28 8.06 9.36
C GLY A 32 -3.94 7.92 8.65
N ILE A 33 -3.95 7.58 7.37
CA ILE A 33 -2.72 7.40 6.61
C ILE A 33 -2.51 8.61 5.71
N ASP A 34 -1.50 9.38 6.00
CA ASP A 34 -1.22 10.59 5.21
C ASP A 34 -0.75 10.26 3.80
N PRO A 35 -1.07 11.11 2.81
CA PRO A 35 -0.47 10.98 1.49
C PRO A 35 1.05 10.96 1.61
N GLY A 36 1.67 10.13 0.78
CA GLY A 36 3.12 9.99 0.81
C GLY A 36 3.63 8.86 1.68
N THR A 37 2.72 8.05 2.22
CA THR A 37 3.11 6.93 3.08
C THR A 37 3.29 5.68 2.22
N ALA A 38 4.49 5.12 2.25
CA ALA A 38 4.76 3.88 1.53
C ALA A 38 4.00 2.71 2.17
N PHE A 39 3.66 1.71 1.38
CA PHE A 39 2.95 0.55 1.89
C PHE A 39 3.70 -0.10 3.05
N ALA A 40 5.02 -0.17 2.94
CA ALA A 40 5.84 -0.79 3.99
C ALA A 40 5.77 -0.03 5.31
N ASP A 41 5.38 1.23 5.26
CA ASP A 41 5.30 2.07 6.46
C ASP A 41 3.91 2.09 7.07
N LEU A 42 2.95 1.39 6.49
CA LEU A 42 1.63 1.31 7.07
C LEU A 42 1.68 0.57 8.40
N PRO A 43 0.81 0.96 9.36
CA PRO A 43 0.76 0.22 10.63
C PRO A 43 0.47 -1.25 10.40
N ASP A 44 0.96 -2.09 11.29
CA ASP A 44 0.75 -3.53 11.14
C ASP A 44 -0.73 -3.90 11.18
N ASP A 45 -1.54 -3.10 11.84
CA ASP A 45 -2.96 -3.40 11.96
C ASP A 45 -3.81 -2.67 10.91
N TRP A 46 -3.18 -2.01 9.95
CA TRP A 46 -3.92 -1.41 8.86
C TRP A 46 -4.55 -2.51 8.03
N VAL A 47 -5.79 -2.28 7.60
CA VAL A 47 -6.50 -3.25 6.78
C VAL A 47 -7.05 -2.57 5.55
N CYS A 48 -7.36 -3.41 4.55
CA CYS A 48 -7.96 -2.91 3.32
C CYS A 48 -9.27 -2.17 3.65
N PRO A 49 -9.42 -0.93 3.18
CA PRO A 49 -10.64 -0.16 3.51
C PRO A 49 -11.88 -0.68 2.82
N VAL A 50 -11.73 -1.58 1.84
CA VAL A 50 -12.86 -2.11 1.11
C VAL A 50 -13.32 -3.44 1.67
N CYS A 51 -12.39 -4.38 1.88
CA CYS A 51 -12.77 -5.73 2.30
C CYS A 51 -12.31 -6.10 3.71
N GLY A 52 -11.44 -5.30 4.32
CA GLY A 52 -11.01 -5.55 5.68
C GLY A 52 -9.87 -6.54 5.86
N GLU A 53 -9.30 -7.03 4.77
CA GLU A 53 -8.19 -7.96 4.88
C GLU A 53 -6.92 -7.23 5.28
N GLY A 54 -6.01 -7.94 5.95
CA GLY A 54 -4.77 -7.35 6.41
C GLY A 54 -3.77 -7.14 5.30
N LYS A 55 -2.61 -6.59 5.67
CA LYS A 55 -1.57 -6.29 4.71
C LYS A 55 -1.06 -7.53 3.99
N TRP A 56 -1.17 -8.69 4.62
CA TRP A 56 -0.71 -9.94 4.03
C TRP A 56 -1.41 -10.25 2.71
N ALA A 57 -2.59 -9.70 2.49
CA ALA A 57 -3.34 -9.97 1.28
C ALA A 57 -2.91 -9.12 0.09
N PHE A 58 -1.99 -8.19 0.30
CA PHE A 58 -1.57 -7.27 -0.74
C PHE A 58 -0.29 -7.73 -1.43
N GLU A 59 -0.21 -7.43 -2.70
CA GLU A 59 1.00 -7.70 -3.47
C GLU A 59 1.34 -6.47 -4.30
N PRO A 60 2.62 -6.30 -4.64
CA PRO A 60 3.00 -5.16 -5.49
C PRO A 60 2.27 -5.23 -6.82
N LEU A 61 1.75 -4.08 -7.24
CA LEU A 61 1.01 -4.01 -8.49
C LEU A 61 1.87 -4.36 -9.68
N GLU A 62 3.14 -4.02 -9.62
CA GLU A 62 4.07 -4.26 -10.70
C GLU A 62 5.07 -5.34 -10.36
N ALA A 63 4.59 -6.41 -9.83
CA ALA A 63 5.43 -7.52 -9.46
C ALA A 63 5.71 -8.36 -10.70
N ASN A 64 6.81 -8.14 -11.33
CA ASN A 64 7.16 -9.00 -12.46
C ASN A 64 8.63 -8.97 -12.74
#